data_68dbb653d15b8d991338f8ccb26cae12
#
_entry.id   68dbb653d15b8d991338f8ccb26cae12
#
_cell.length_a   1.000
_cell.length_b   1.000
_cell.length_c   1.000
_cell.angle_alpha   90.00
_cell.angle_beta   90.00
_cell.angle_gamma   90.00
#
_symmetry.space_group_name_H-M   'P 1'
#
loop_
_entity.id
_entity.type
_entity.pdbx_description
1 polymer ?
#
loop_
_entity_poly.entity_id
_entity_poly.type
_entity_poly.pdbx_seq_one_letter_code
_entity_poly.pdbx_strand_id
1 'polypeptide(L)'
;EQTPRGERAFDIYSRLLKERVIFITGPIEDYMANLIVAQLLFLEAENPDKDINVYINSPGGSITSGMSIYDTMTYIKPDISTLCIGQAASMGGQYFLRVEPVEKDLLFLIQES
;
A
#
# COMPACT_ATOMS: atom_id res chain seq x y z
N GLU A 1 -22.63 12.60 1.13
CA GLU A 1 -22.27 13.94 1.56
C GLU A 1 -21.06 13.91 2.47
N GLN A 2 -20.07 14.74 2.20
CA GLN A 2 -18.81 14.71 2.90
C GLN A 2 -18.74 15.77 3.97
N THR A 3 -18.15 15.41 5.11
CA THR A 3 -17.86 16.37 6.16
C THR A 3 -16.58 17.13 5.81
N PRO A 4 -16.37 18.32 6.38
CA PRO A 4 -15.10 19.02 6.15
C PRO A 4 -13.88 18.20 6.51
N ARG A 5 -13.99 17.37 7.54
CA ARG A 5 -12.89 16.51 7.94
C ARG A 5 -12.62 15.45 6.87
N GLY A 6 -13.67 14.84 6.31
CA GLY A 6 -13.52 13.85 5.27
C GLY A 6 -12.96 14.44 3.99
N GLU A 7 -13.37 15.66 3.66
CA GLU A 7 -12.84 16.33 2.49
C GLU A 7 -11.35 16.61 2.62
N ARG A 8 -10.91 17.00 3.81
CA ARG A 8 -9.48 17.27 4.04
C ARG A 8 -8.66 16.01 3.94
N ALA A 9 -9.16 14.90 4.48
CA ALA A 9 -8.45 13.63 4.38
C ALA A 9 -8.34 13.20 2.93
N PHE A 10 -9.42 13.35 2.16
CA PHE A 10 -9.41 13.01 0.75
C PHE A 10 -8.38 13.84 -0.01
N ASP A 11 -8.32 15.13 0.27
CA ASP A 11 -7.35 16.00 -0.39
C ASP A 11 -5.92 15.62 -0.09
N ILE A 12 -5.64 15.25 1.16
CA ILE A 12 -4.29 14.85 1.55
C ILE A 12 -3.86 13.60 0.80
N TYR A 13 -4.71 12.58 0.78
CA TYR A 13 -4.37 11.34 0.09
C TYR A 13 -4.27 11.54 -1.41
N SER A 14 -5.11 12.41 -1.98
CA SER A 14 -5.01 12.72 -3.40
C SER A 14 -3.70 13.38 -3.74
N ARG A 15 -3.24 14.28 -2.91
CA ARG A 15 -1.95 14.94 -3.12
C ARG A 15 -0.80 13.96 -3.05
N LEU A 16 -0.85 13.09 -2.03
CA LEU A 16 0.21 12.10 -1.87
C LEU A 16 0.24 11.14 -3.03
N LEU A 17 -0.91 10.79 -3.55
CA LEU A 17 -0.98 9.94 -4.73
C LEU A 17 -0.29 10.59 -5.93
N LYS A 18 -0.45 11.90 -6.09
CA LYS A 18 0.24 12.62 -7.15
C LYS A 18 1.76 12.57 -6.96
N GLU A 19 2.21 12.45 -5.73
CA GLU A 19 3.63 12.29 -5.43
C GLU A 19 4.04 10.82 -5.47
N ARG A 20 3.16 9.96 -5.94
CA ARG A 20 3.40 8.53 -6.11
C ARG A 20 3.56 7.82 -4.76
N VAL A 21 2.75 8.23 -3.81
CA VAL A 21 2.73 7.62 -2.48
C VAL A 21 1.37 6.97 -2.27
N ILE A 22 1.37 5.69 -1.92
CA ILE A 22 0.16 4.92 -1.66
C ILE A 22 0.18 4.44 -0.22
N PHE A 23 -0.99 4.46 0.43
CA PHE A 23 -1.13 4.00 1.81
C PHE A 23 -1.96 2.73 1.86
N ILE A 24 -1.45 1.71 2.53
CA ILE A 24 -2.20 0.52 2.87
C ILE A 24 -2.43 0.59 4.37
N THR A 25 -3.64 0.98 4.76
CA THR A 25 -3.98 1.17 6.17
C THR A 25 -5.20 0.35 6.51
N GLY A 26 -5.23 -0.15 7.76
CA GLY A 26 -6.34 -0.97 8.21
C GLY A 26 -6.26 -2.39 7.69
N PRO A 27 -7.31 -3.19 7.94
CA PRO A 27 -7.31 -4.59 7.50
C PRO A 27 -7.31 -4.71 5.99
N ILE A 28 -6.62 -5.72 5.50
CA ILE A 28 -6.58 -6.00 4.06
C ILE A 28 -7.82 -6.82 3.71
N GLU A 29 -8.68 -6.25 2.88
CA GLU A 29 -9.91 -6.90 2.43
C GLU A 29 -10.20 -6.47 0.99
N ASP A 30 -11.23 -7.06 0.37
CA ASP A 30 -11.42 -6.94 -1.06
C ASP A 30 -11.56 -5.51 -1.55
N TYR A 31 -12.39 -4.71 -0.89
CA TYR A 31 -12.65 -3.35 -1.35
C TYR A 31 -11.37 -2.51 -1.32
N MET A 32 -10.68 -2.59 -0.21
CA MET A 32 -9.43 -1.85 -0.05
C MET A 32 -8.39 -2.33 -1.06
N ALA A 33 -8.29 -3.64 -1.25
CA ALA A 33 -7.32 -4.18 -2.19
C ALA A 33 -7.59 -3.71 -3.61
N ASN A 34 -8.85 -3.66 -4.00
CA ASN A 34 -9.20 -3.17 -5.34
C ASN A 34 -8.80 -1.71 -5.53
N LEU A 35 -8.97 -0.90 -4.50
CA LEU A 35 -8.55 0.50 -4.57
C LEU A 35 -7.03 0.63 -4.71
N ILE A 36 -6.30 -0.19 -3.97
CA ILE A 36 -4.83 -0.16 -4.05
C ILE A 36 -4.37 -0.60 -5.44
N VAL A 37 -4.96 -1.67 -5.96
CA VAL A 37 -4.61 -2.14 -7.30
C VAL A 37 -4.89 -1.06 -8.33
N ALA A 38 -6.05 -0.39 -8.23
CA ALA A 38 -6.38 0.67 -9.16
C ALA A 38 -5.38 1.81 -9.09
N GLN A 39 -4.94 2.18 -7.90
CA GLN A 39 -3.95 3.24 -7.75
C GLN A 39 -2.60 2.85 -8.34
N LEU A 40 -2.19 1.60 -8.15
CA LEU A 40 -0.94 1.13 -8.72
C LEU A 40 -0.98 1.19 -10.24
N LEU A 41 -2.07 0.72 -10.84
CA LEU A 41 -2.21 0.74 -12.28
C LEU A 41 -2.27 2.16 -12.82
N PHE A 42 -2.92 3.05 -12.08
CA PHE A 42 -2.99 4.46 -12.46
C PHE A 42 -1.59 5.08 -12.48
N LEU A 43 -0.80 4.83 -11.46
CA LEU A 43 0.55 5.40 -11.38
C LEU A 43 1.46 4.83 -12.45
N GLU A 44 1.31 3.56 -12.76
CA GLU A 44 2.09 2.97 -13.86
C GLU A 44 1.74 3.64 -15.17
N ALA A 45 0.45 3.87 -15.42
CA ALA A 45 0.02 4.51 -16.65
C ALA A 45 0.54 5.93 -16.76
N GLU A 46 0.65 6.61 -15.63
CA GLU A 46 1.15 8.00 -15.63
C GLU A 46 2.63 8.07 -15.97
N ASN A 47 3.43 7.21 -15.37
CA ASN A 47 4.86 7.19 -15.63
C ASN A 47 5.43 5.83 -15.21
N PRO A 48 5.61 4.93 -16.18
CA PRO A 48 6.07 3.57 -15.84
C PRO A 48 7.51 3.49 -15.37
N ASP A 49 8.27 4.57 -15.48
CA ASP A 49 9.69 4.55 -15.13
C ASP A 49 9.98 5.16 -13.77
N LYS A 50 8.98 5.71 -13.10
CA LYS A 50 9.20 6.41 -11.85
C LYS A 50 8.76 5.55 -10.66
N ASP A 51 9.56 5.57 -9.59
CA ASP A 51 9.31 4.75 -8.41
C ASP A 51 8.00 5.08 -7.73
N ILE A 52 7.45 4.09 -7.05
CA ILE A 52 6.25 4.22 -6.24
C ILE A 52 6.61 3.87 -4.80
N ASN A 53 6.12 4.66 -3.86
CA ASN A 53 6.34 4.42 -2.44
C ASN A 53 5.05 3.96 -1.80
N VAL A 54 5.11 2.89 -1.01
CA VAL A 54 3.94 2.34 -0.34
C VAL A 54 4.19 2.31 1.16
N TYR A 55 3.32 2.98 1.90
CA TYR A 55 3.39 3.03 3.36
C TYR A 55 2.36 2.06 3.90
N ILE A 56 2.79 1.14 4.76
CA ILE A 56 1.94 0.07 5.25
C ILE A 56 1.74 0.20 6.75
N ASN A 57 0.49 0.29 7.16
CA ASN A 57 0.11 0.28 8.58
C ASN A 57 -1.14 -0.58 8.69
N SER A 58 -0.94 -1.89 8.70
CA SER A 58 -2.04 -2.84 8.61
C SER A 58 -1.77 -4.05 9.49
N PRO A 59 -2.80 -4.60 10.12
CA PRO A 59 -2.66 -5.86 10.87
C PRO A 59 -2.65 -7.09 9.95
N GLY A 60 -2.76 -6.89 8.62
CA GLY A 60 -2.90 -7.99 7.69
C GLY A 60 -4.36 -8.20 7.32
N GLY A 61 -4.70 -9.38 6.85
CA GLY A 61 -6.08 -9.67 6.51
C GLY A 61 -6.21 -10.82 5.52
N SER A 62 -7.13 -10.66 4.59
CA SER A 62 -7.44 -11.70 3.61
C SER A 62 -6.24 -12.04 2.74
N ILE A 63 -5.90 -13.32 2.68
CA ILE A 63 -4.80 -13.80 1.85
C ILE A 63 -5.05 -13.48 0.38
N THR A 64 -6.26 -13.75 -0.08
CA THR A 64 -6.62 -13.52 -1.47
C THR A 64 -6.50 -12.05 -1.85
N SER A 65 -7.03 -11.17 -0.99
CA SER A 65 -6.96 -9.73 -1.24
C SER A 65 -5.51 -9.25 -1.21
N GLY A 66 -4.73 -9.75 -0.25
CA GLY A 66 -3.33 -9.38 -0.16
C GLY A 66 -2.53 -9.83 -1.37
N MET A 67 -2.83 -11.02 -1.89
CA MET A 67 -2.14 -11.52 -3.07
C MET A 67 -2.46 -10.70 -4.30
N SER A 68 -3.66 -10.16 -4.42
CA SER A 68 -3.98 -9.32 -5.58
C SER A 68 -3.13 -8.04 -5.57
N ILE A 69 -2.87 -7.49 -4.40
CA ILE A 69 -1.99 -6.34 -4.28
C ILE A 69 -0.56 -6.74 -4.63
N TYR A 70 -0.10 -7.83 -4.05
CA TYR A 70 1.26 -8.32 -4.27
C TYR A 70 1.50 -8.60 -5.76
N ASP A 71 0.57 -9.30 -6.39
CA ASP A 71 0.72 -9.65 -7.80
C ASP A 71 0.81 -8.39 -8.66
N THR A 72 -0.01 -7.40 -8.35
CA THR A 72 0.02 -6.15 -9.11
C THR A 72 1.36 -5.44 -8.92
N MET A 73 1.85 -5.39 -7.69
CA MET A 73 3.12 -4.74 -7.40
C MET A 73 4.28 -5.39 -8.16
N THR A 74 4.24 -6.70 -8.31
CA THR A 74 5.31 -7.40 -9.03
C THR A 74 5.12 -7.34 -10.54
N TYR A 75 3.89 -7.11 -10.99
CA TYR A 75 3.56 -7.08 -12.41
C TYR A 75 3.93 -5.76 -13.06
N ILE A 76 3.69 -4.63 -12.37
CA ILE A 76 3.89 -3.32 -12.98
C ILE A 76 5.37 -3.00 -13.10
N LYS A 77 5.68 -2.09 -14.03
CA LYS A 77 7.07 -1.76 -14.33
C LYS A 77 7.77 -0.91 -13.27
N PRO A 78 7.12 0.07 -12.65
CA PRO A 78 7.82 0.91 -11.67
C PRO A 78 8.38 0.09 -10.51
N ASP A 79 9.54 0.49 -10.02
CA ASP A 79 10.07 -0.07 -8.78
C ASP A 79 9.24 0.42 -7.62
N ILE A 80 9.04 -0.47 -6.65
CA ILE A 80 8.21 -0.14 -5.49
C ILE A 80 9.02 -0.30 -4.22
N SER A 81 8.98 0.73 -3.38
CA SER A 81 9.58 0.69 -2.07
C SER A 81 8.47 0.69 -1.03
N THR A 82 8.65 -0.09 0.03
CA THR A 82 7.65 -0.15 1.09
C THR A 82 8.25 0.28 2.41
N LEU A 83 7.43 0.92 3.23
CA LEU A 83 7.80 1.30 4.59
C LEU A 83 6.70 0.81 5.52
N CYS A 84 7.05 -0.10 6.40
CA CYS A 84 6.09 -0.66 7.37
C CYS A 84 6.18 0.12 8.65
N ILE A 85 5.05 0.66 9.09
CA ILE A 85 4.97 1.45 10.31
C ILE A 85 3.79 0.98 11.15
N GLY A 86 3.75 1.44 12.39
CA GLY A 86 2.62 1.16 13.26
C GLY A 86 2.38 -0.32 13.47
N GLN A 87 1.16 -0.77 13.18
CA GLN A 87 0.76 -2.15 13.42
C GLN A 87 1.60 -3.14 12.61
N ALA A 88 1.91 -2.80 11.37
CA ALA A 88 2.71 -3.70 10.55
C ALA A 88 4.08 -3.90 11.16
N ALA A 89 4.68 -2.85 11.68
CA ALA A 89 5.98 -2.94 12.33
C ALA A 89 5.92 -3.81 13.58
N SER A 90 4.86 -3.64 14.37
CA SER A 90 4.78 -4.36 15.65
C SER A 90 4.54 -5.86 15.46
N MET A 91 3.96 -6.28 14.35
CA MET A 91 3.72 -7.69 14.12
C MET A 91 5.00 -8.51 14.03
N GLY A 92 6.04 -7.97 13.44
CA GLY A 92 7.29 -8.68 13.31
C GLY A 92 8.43 -8.09 14.12
N GLY A 93 8.28 -6.86 14.55
CA GLY A 93 9.28 -6.18 15.34
C GLY A 93 10.53 -5.81 14.57
N GLN A 94 10.68 -6.30 13.37
CA GLN A 94 11.88 -6.08 12.59
C GLN A 94 11.64 -5.24 11.34
N TYR A 95 10.40 -4.82 11.14
CA TYR A 95 10.05 -4.00 9.98
C TYR A 95 9.87 -2.54 10.34
N PHE A 96 10.19 -2.21 11.57
CA PHE A 96 10.00 -0.87 12.08
C PHE A 96 10.93 0.10 11.36
N LEU A 97 10.34 1.13 10.76
CA LEU A 97 11.08 2.21 10.10
C LEU A 97 12.04 1.73 9.01
N ARG A 98 11.74 0.59 8.40
CA ARG A 98 12.57 0.09 7.31
C ARG A 98 11.88 0.26 5.98
N VAL A 99 12.70 0.51 4.96
CA VAL A 99 12.24 0.51 3.58
C VAL A 99 12.75 -0.78 2.96
N GLU A 100 11.84 -1.64 2.50
CA GLU A 100 12.18 -2.96 2.02
C GLU A 100 11.59 -3.19 0.64
N PRO A 101 12.15 -4.14 -0.12
CA PRO A 101 11.47 -4.57 -1.32
C PRO A 101 10.07 -5.08 -0.98
N VAL A 102 9.11 -4.75 -1.82
CA VAL A 102 7.71 -4.99 -1.55
C VAL A 102 7.41 -6.44 -1.19
N GLU A 103 8.08 -7.37 -1.84
CA GLU A 103 7.77 -8.79 -1.64
C GLU A 103 8.00 -9.24 -0.22
N LYS A 104 9.02 -8.73 0.45
CA LYS A 104 9.29 -9.14 1.83
C LYS A 104 8.23 -8.63 2.78
N ASP A 105 7.92 -7.34 2.67
CA ASP A 105 7.00 -6.71 3.60
C ASP A 105 5.58 -7.23 3.43
N LEU A 106 5.12 -7.31 2.19
CA LEU A 106 3.74 -7.72 1.96
C LEU A 106 3.55 -9.21 2.20
N LEU A 107 4.53 -10.04 1.81
CA LEU A 107 4.43 -11.46 2.08
C LEU A 107 4.40 -11.75 3.57
N PHE A 108 5.17 -11.00 4.35
CA PHE A 108 5.14 -11.16 5.79
C PHE A 108 3.74 -10.92 6.34
N LEU A 109 3.11 -9.82 5.92
CA LEU A 109 1.75 -9.50 6.36
C LEU A 109 0.75 -10.57 5.97
N ILE A 110 0.86 -11.09 4.76
CA ILE A 110 -0.04 -12.12 4.27
C ILE A 110 0.13 -13.41 5.07
N GLN A 111 1.36 -13.78 5.34
CA GLN A 111 1.65 -15.00 6.08
C GLN A 111 1.21 -14.92 7.53
N GLU A 112 1.27 -13.75 8.12
CA GLU A 112 0.84 -13.56 9.50
C GLU A 112 -0.68 -13.52 9.63
N SER A 113 -1.37 -13.32 8.54
CA SER A 113 -2.82 -13.27 8.55
C SER A 113 -3.41 -14.67 8.57
#